data_c4e52ff029496486705c9e50dd771801
#
_entry.id   c4e52ff029496486705c9e50dd771801
#
_cell.length_a   1.000
_cell.length_b   1.000
_cell.length_c   1.000
_cell.angle_alpha   90.00
_cell.angle_beta   90.00
_cell.angle_gamma   90.00
#
_symmetry.space_group_name_H-M   'P 1'
#
loop_
_entity.id
_entity.type
_entity.pdbx_description
1 polymer ?
#
loop_
_entity_poly.entity_id
_entity_poly.type
_entity_poly.pdbx_seq_one_letter_code
_entity_poly.pdbx_strand_id
1 'polypeptide(L)'
;IENGKGPSKKPGEISIPGSAFKNQGQTVKAAFLGGGTYEVKGADDLRPAFAKWLTTAENPFFSRSLVNRVWFSLFARGIVNPIDDFRELNPPSHPGLIKMLAGEFAAADFDIKHLSRCVCNSQVYQRTSRYAPGGDDRARQALTTAFGRMPMRLMTADMLFDSLKRAY
;
A
#
# COMPACT_ATOMS: atom_id res chain seq x y z
N ILE A 1 -37.92 -23.90 10.48
CA ILE A 1 -36.73 -23.02 10.46
C ILE A 1 -37.18 -21.72 9.80
N GLU A 2 -37.61 -20.75 10.61
CA GLU A 2 -38.01 -19.41 10.14
C GLU A 2 -36.79 -18.71 9.56
N ASN A 3 -36.88 -18.37 8.27
CA ASN A 3 -35.97 -17.44 7.63
C ASN A 3 -36.15 -16.06 8.27
N GLY A 4 -35.36 -15.76 9.29
CA GLY A 4 -35.32 -14.44 9.87
C GLY A 4 -34.87 -13.43 8.82
N LYS A 5 -35.82 -12.65 8.28
CA LYS A 5 -35.52 -11.44 7.54
C LYS A 5 -34.69 -10.54 8.45
N GLY A 6 -33.40 -10.43 8.19
CA GLY A 6 -32.57 -9.44 8.85
C GLY A 6 -33.19 -8.04 8.68
N PRO A 7 -32.90 -7.09 9.57
CA PRO A 7 -33.49 -5.75 9.51
C PRO A 7 -33.27 -5.17 8.12
N SER A 8 -34.35 -4.63 7.55
CA SER A 8 -34.33 -3.97 6.25
C SER A 8 -33.30 -2.84 6.29
N LYS A 9 -32.18 -3.02 5.64
CA LYS A 9 -31.13 -2.02 5.57
C LYS A 9 -31.59 -0.88 4.67
N LYS A 10 -31.59 0.33 5.21
CA LYS A 10 -31.72 1.51 4.37
C LYS A 10 -30.47 1.65 3.49
N PRO A 11 -30.61 2.16 2.26
CA PRO A 11 -29.44 2.42 1.41
C PRO A 11 -28.39 3.26 2.13
N GLY A 12 -27.14 2.83 2.09
CA GLY A 12 -26.03 3.55 2.74
C GLY A 12 -25.80 3.25 4.22
N GLU A 13 -26.58 2.36 4.82
CA GLU A 13 -26.40 1.94 6.19
C GLU A 13 -25.74 0.56 6.28
N ILE A 14 -24.73 0.43 7.14
CA ILE A 14 -24.04 -0.81 7.41
C ILE A 14 -24.36 -1.21 8.84
N SER A 15 -24.89 -2.41 9.04
CA SER A 15 -25.04 -2.95 10.39
C SER A 15 -23.72 -3.59 10.84
N ILE A 16 -23.29 -3.30 12.06
CA ILE A 16 -22.10 -3.89 12.66
C ILE A 16 -22.41 -5.36 12.99
N PRO A 17 -21.74 -6.33 12.32
CA PRO A 17 -21.99 -7.75 12.59
C PRO A 17 -21.25 -8.22 13.83
N GLY A 18 -21.78 -9.26 14.47
CA GLY A 18 -21.07 -10.06 15.45
C GLY A 18 -21.29 -9.71 16.93
N SER A 19 -20.95 -10.66 17.79
CA SER A 19 -21.14 -10.58 19.25
C SER A 19 -19.99 -9.92 20.01
N ALA A 20 -18.89 -9.55 19.32
CA ALA A 20 -17.65 -9.11 19.96
C ALA A 20 -17.58 -7.59 20.25
N PHE A 21 -18.52 -6.80 19.74
CA PHE A 21 -18.48 -5.34 19.88
C PHE A 21 -19.69 -4.82 20.67
N LYS A 22 -19.45 -3.83 21.52
CA LYS A 22 -20.49 -3.14 22.31
C LYS A 22 -21.62 -2.54 21.45
N ASN A 23 -21.37 -2.33 20.16
CA ASN A 23 -22.29 -1.67 19.22
C ASN A 23 -22.96 -2.65 18.25
N GLN A 24 -23.07 -3.92 18.62
CA GLN A 24 -23.72 -4.95 17.81
C GLN A 24 -25.16 -4.53 17.43
N GLY A 25 -25.47 -4.68 16.16
CA GLY A 25 -26.81 -4.33 15.63
C GLY A 25 -27.03 -2.84 15.39
N GLN A 26 -26.10 -1.96 15.74
CA GLN A 26 -26.19 -0.55 15.39
C GLN A 26 -25.97 -0.35 13.89
N THR A 27 -26.77 0.53 13.33
CA THR A 27 -26.65 0.95 11.94
C THR A 27 -25.77 2.19 11.88
N VAL A 28 -24.73 2.16 11.07
CA VAL A 28 -23.84 3.30 10.86
C VAL A 28 -23.92 3.75 9.42
N LYS A 29 -23.80 5.07 9.19
CA LYS A 29 -23.71 5.62 7.84
C LYS A 29 -22.38 5.22 7.21
N ALA A 30 -22.39 4.92 5.92
CA ALA A 30 -21.18 4.70 5.17
C ALA A 30 -20.30 5.96 5.16
N ALA A 31 -19.05 5.83 5.57
CA ALA A 31 -18.08 6.92 5.55
C ALA A 31 -16.76 6.41 5.01
N PHE A 32 -16.06 7.29 4.30
CA PHE A 32 -14.71 7.00 3.82
C PHE A 32 -13.68 7.21 4.93
N LEU A 33 -12.58 6.50 4.85
CA LEU A 33 -11.44 6.72 5.71
C LEU A 33 -10.91 8.15 5.49
N GLY A 34 -10.80 8.93 6.58
CA GLY A 34 -10.45 10.35 6.50
C GLY A 34 -11.64 11.30 6.62
N GLY A 35 -12.89 10.80 6.82
CA GLY A 35 -14.03 11.58 7.30
C GLY A 35 -15.02 12.08 6.25
N GLY A 36 -14.88 11.69 4.99
CA GLY A 36 -15.92 11.96 3.98
C GLY A 36 -17.12 11.04 4.17
N THR A 37 -18.30 11.59 4.43
CA THR A 37 -19.56 10.81 4.40
C THR A 37 -20.05 10.70 2.96
N TYR A 38 -20.49 9.51 2.56
CA TYR A 38 -21.14 9.30 1.29
C TYR A 38 -22.65 9.25 1.47
N GLU A 39 -23.35 10.19 0.84
CA GLU A 39 -24.80 10.15 0.78
C GLU A 39 -25.24 9.18 -0.33
N VAL A 40 -25.78 8.04 0.07
CA VAL A 40 -26.35 7.06 -0.86
C VAL A 40 -27.73 7.51 -1.29
N LYS A 41 -27.92 7.66 -2.59
CA LYS A 41 -29.21 7.90 -3.19
C LYS A 41 -29.83 6.56 -3.62
N GLY A 42 -30.84 6.10 -2.88
CA GLY A 42 -31.57 4.90 -3.25
C GLY A 42 -30.92 3.58 -2.82
N ALA A 43 -31.17 2.50 -3.55
CA ALA A 43 -30.64 1.16 -3.31
C ALA A 43 -29.26 0.93 -3.97
N ASP A 44 -28.49 1.98 -4.16
CA ASP A 44 -27.26 1.95 -4.92
C ASP A 44 -26.18 1.10 -4.25
N ASP A 45 -25.43 0.37 -5.08
CA ASP A 45 -24.23 -0.34 -4.65
C ASP A 45 -23.15 0.68 -4.24
N LEU A 46 -22.63 0.54 -3.03
CA LEU A 46 -21.56 1.40 -2.50
C LEU A 46 -20.21 1.18 -3.18
N ARG A 47 -20.03 0.07 -3.88
CA ARG A 47 -18.76 -0.31 -4.51
C ARG A 47 -18.26 0.68 -5.56
N PRO A 48 -19.10 1.20 -6.49
CA PRO A 48 -18.64 2.22 -7.44
C PRO A 48 -18.19 3.50 -6.76
N ALA A 49 -18.90 3.94 -5.71
CA ALA A 49 -18.52 5.12 -4.94
C ALA A 49 -17.20 4.92 -4.19
N PHE A 50 -17.02 3.76 -3.58
CA PHE A 50 -15.78 3.38 -2.92
C PHE A 50 -14.62 3.30 -3.92
N ALA A 51 -14.82 2.68 -5.08
CA ALA A 51 -13.82 2.60 -6.14
C ALA A 51 -13.40 4.00 -6.61
N LYS A 52 -14.39 4.88 -6.85
CA LYS A 52 -14.11 6.27 -7.25
C LYS A 52 -13.30 7.00 -6.17
N TRP A 53 -13.70 6.93 -4.91
CA TRP A 53 -12.95 7.55 -3.81
C TRP A 53 -11.53 6.98 -3.69
N LEU A 54 -11.37 5.66 -3.83
CA LEU A 54 -10.08 5.00 -3.70
C LEU A 54 -9.09 5.48 -4.75
N THR A 55 -9.56 5.72 -5.98
CA THR A 55 -8.74 6.10 -7.15
C THR A 55 -8.71 7.60 -7.42
N THR A 56 -9.19 8.44 -6.50
CA THR A 56 -8.99 9.90 -6.65
C THR A 56 -7.56 10.29 -6.35
N ALA A 57 -7.06 11.30 -7.04
CA ALA A 57 -5.70 11.83 -6.85
C ALA A 57 -5.50 12.38 -5.42
N GLU A 58 -6.57 12.87 -4.81
CA GLU A 58 -6.60 13.42 -3.45
C GLU A 58 -6.58 12.34 -2.37
N ASN A 59 -6.79 11.07 -2.74
CA ASN A 59 -6.75 9.97 -1.77
C ASN A 59 -5.29 9.67 -1.35
N PRO A 60 -4.91 9.99 -0.10
CA PRO A 60 -3.52 9.81 0.32
C PRO A 60 -3.18 8.36 0.64
N PHE A 61 -4.19 7.50 0.84
CA PHE A 61 -3.97 6.12 1.29
C PHE A 61 -3.56 5.21 0.15
N PHE A 62 -4.28 5.28 -0.97
CA PHE A 62 -4.05 4.41 -2.12
C PHE A 62 -2.66 4.61 -2.72
N SER A 63 -2.32 5.87 -3.08
CA SER A 63 -1.03 6.20 -3.67
C SER A 63 0.14 5.80 -2.77
N ARG A 64 0.07 6.12 -1.48
CA ARG A 64 1.14 5.79 -0.52
C ARG A 64 1.31 4.29 -0.32
N SER A 65 0.20 3.56 -0.21
CA SER A 65 0.22 2.12 -0.04
C SER A 65 0.80 1.42 -1.26
N LEU A 66 0.37 1.80 -2.46
CA LEU A 66 0.86 1.18 -3.69
C LEU A 66 2.34 1.52 -3.96
N VAL A 67 2.73 2.78 -3.77
CA VAL A 67 4.15 3.18 -3.86
C VAL A 67 5.01 2.38 -2.90
N ASN A 68 4.58 2.20 -1.65
CA ASN A 68 5.32 1.40 -0.68
C ASN A 68 5.45 -0.08 -1.09
N ARG A 69 4.41 -0.64 -1.71
CA ARG A 69 4.43 -2.01 -2.24
C ARG A 69 5.35 -2.16 -3.45
N VAL A 70 5.34 -1.20 -4.39
CA VAL A 70 6.27 -1.19 -5.52
C VAL A 70 7.70 -1.04 -5.02
N TRP A 71 7.95 -0.13 -4.08
CA TRP A 71 9.25 0.04 -3.44
C TRP A 71 9.72 -1.25 -2.75
N PHE A 72 8.86 -1.89 -1.95
CA PHE A 72 9.15 -3.17 -1.33
C PHE A 72 9.51 -4.25 -2.36
N SER A 73 8.78 -4.32 -3.46
CA SER A 73 9.05 -5.32 -4.51
C SER A 73 10.43 -5.14 -5.14
N LEU A 74 10.96 -3.92 -5.15
CA LEU A 74 12.28 -3.60 -5.71
C LEU A 74 13.40 -3.71 -4.67
N PHE A 75 13.16 -3.32 -3.41
CA PHE A 75 14.19 -3.24 -2.37
C PHE A 75 14.06 -4.29 -1.26
N ALA A 76 13.10 -5.21 -1.34
CA ALA A 76 12.78 -6.21 -0.30
C ALA A 76 12.46 -5.60 1.09
N ARG A 77 12.31 -4.29 1.17
CA ARG A 77 11.95 -3.53 2.36
C ARG A 77 11.13 -2.32 1.94
N GLY A 78 9.99 -2.08 2.60
CA GLY A 78 9.19 -0.87 2.39
C GLY A 78 9.83 0.37 3.02
N ILE A 79 9.45 1.55 2.53
CA ILE A 79 9.72 2.84 3.20
C ILE A 79 8.97 2.87 4.54
N VAL A 80 7.75 2.32 4.55
CA VAL A 80 7.03 1.88 5.76
C VAL A 80 7.22 0.37 5.87
N ASN A 81 7.68 -0.11 7.02
CA ASN A 81 7.94 -1.53 7.24
C ASN A 81 7.56 -1.94 8.67
N PRO A 82 6.67 -2.92 8.88
CA PRO A 82 6.03 -3.80 7.87
C PRO A 82 5.25 -3.07 6.80
N ILE A 83 5.13 -3.69 5.62
CA ILE A 83 4.71 -3.04 4.36
C ILE A 83 3.35 -2.34 4.40
N ASP A 84 2.42 -2.86 5.21
CA ASP A 84 1.04 -2.35 5.30
C ASP A 84 0.75 -1.66 6.65
N ASP A 85 1.75 -1.50 7.51
CA ASP A 85 1.58 -0.95 8.85
C ASP A 85 1.70 0.58 8.86
N PHE A 86 0.76 1.26 8.21
CA PHE A 86 0.68 2.73 8.16
C PHE A 86 -0.03 3.31 9.39
N ARG A 87 0.65 3.31 10.53
CA ARG A 87 0.15 3.91 11.78
C ARG A 87 1.13 4.94 12.33
N GLU A 88 0.66 5.79 13.22
CA GLU A 88 1.47 6.86 13.83
C GLU A 88 2.71 6.33 14.57
N LEU A 89 2.58 5.16 15.20
CA LEU A 89 3.67 4.51 15.93
C LEU A 89 4.72 3.85 15.01
N ASN A 90 4.45 3.78 13.71
CA ASN A 90 5.36 3.23 12.72
C ASN A 90 5.58 4.23 11.57
N PRO A 91 6.30 5.31 11.81
CA PRO A 91 6.54 6.34 10.80
C PRO A 91 7.39 5.79 9.64
N PRO A 92 7.20 6.33 8.42
CA PRO A 92 8.05 6.02 7.29
C PRO A 92 9.53 6.32 7.59
N SER A 93 10.45 5.46 7.16
CA SER A 93 11.89 5.71 7.27
C SER A 93 12.33 6.97 6.50
N HIS A 94 11.63 7.29 5.41
CA HIS A 94 11.87 8.46 4.56
C HIS A 94 10.54 9.14 4.21
N PRO A 95 9.97 9.97 5.12
CA PRO A 95 8.64 10.55 4.94
C PRO A 95 8.54 11.49 3.73
N GLY A 96 9.58 12.26 3.43
CA GLY A 96 9.64 13.11 2.26
C GLY A 96 9.61 12.31 0.95
N LEU A 97 10.32 11.19 0.90
CA LEU A 97 10.40 10.33 -0.28
C LEU A 97 9.04 9.69 -0.61
N ILE A 98 8.39 9.08 0.38
CA ILE A 98 7.09 8.43 0.12
C ILE A 98 6.02 9.45 -0.26
N LYS A 99 6.05 10.67 0.32
CA LYS A 99 5.14 11.76 -0.05
C LYS A 99 5.35 12.20 -1.49
N MET A 100 6.60 12.41 -1.89
CA MET A 100 6.97 12.81 -3.25
C MET A 100 6.56 11.75 -4.27
N LEU A 101 6.94 10.49 -4.06
CA LEU A 101 6.60 9.40 -4.98
C LEU A 101 5.09 9.16 -5.07
N ALA A 102 4.35 9.31 -3.98
CA ALA A 102 2.89 9.19 -3.99
C ALA A 102 2.22 10.31 -4.79
N GLY A 103 2.73 11.54 -4.66
CA GLY A 103 2.26 12.68 -5.46
C GLY A 103 2.53 12.51 -6.95
N GLU A 104 3.76 12.16 -7.33
CA GLU A 104 4.14 11.89 -8.72
C GLU A 104 3.35 10.73 -9.33
N PHE A 105 3.12 9.67 -8.55
CA PHE A 105 2.33 8.53 -8.99
C PHE A 105 0.87 8.89 -9.27
N ALA A 106 0.26 9.71 -8.40
CA ALA A 106 -1.09 10.22 -8.63
C ALA A 106 -1.14 11.19 -9.83
N ALA A 107 -0.15 12.06 -9.97
CA ALA A 107 -0.04 12.98 -11.11
C ALA A 107 0.18 12.27 -12.46
N ALA A 108 0.80 11.08 -12.43
CA ALA A 108 0.99 10.24 -13.61
C ALA A 108 -0.19 9.27 -13.85
N ASP A 109 -1.38 9.58 -13.36
CA ASP A 109 -2.61 8.78 -13.51
C ASP A 109 -2.43 7.32 -13.07
N PHE A 110 -1.70 7.13 -11.96
CA PHE A 110 -1.41 5.82 -11.36
C PHE A 110 -0.67 4.85 -12.29
N ASP A 111 0.20 5.36 -13.19
CA ASP A 111 1.02 4.52 -14.06
C ASP A 111 2.15 3.83 -13.27
N ILE A 112 1.94 2.54 -12.97
CA ILE A 112 2.91 1.69 -12.26
C ILE A 112 4.21 1.52 -13.07
N LYS A 113 4.15 1.53 -14.39
CA LYS A 113 5.35 1.40 -15.23
C LYS A 113 6.19 2.66 -15.15
N HIS A 114 5.55 3.83 -15.15
CA HIS A 114 6.23 5.11 -14.95
C HIS A 114 6.92 5.13 -13.58
N LEU A 115 6.19 4.82 -12.50
CA LEU A 115 6.74 4.73 -11.15
C LEU A 115 7.95 3.79 -11.08
N SER A 116 7.81 2.59 -11.65
CA SER A 116 8.90 1.60 -11.67
C SER A 116 10.13 2.11 -12.41
N ARG A 117 9.98 2.79 -13.57
CA ARG A 117 11.09 3.39 -14.29
C ARG A 117 11.79 4.48 -13.47
N CYS A 118 11.02 5.35 -12.81
CA CYS A 118 11.57 6.39 -11.95
C CYS A 118 12.43 5.79 -10.82
N VAL A 119 11.93 4.75 -10.15
CA VAL A 119 12.65 4.09 -9.07
C VAL A 119 13.89 3.34 -9.58
N CYS A 120 13.77 2.57 -10.66
CA CYS A 120 14.89 1.80 -11.21
C CYS A 120 16.01 2.69 -11.80
N ASN A 121 15.68 3.87 -12.31
CA ASN A 121 16.66 4.83 -12.78
C ASN A 121 17.29 5.68 -11.67
N SER A 122 16.82 5.54 -10.45
CA SER A 122 17.37 6.29 -9.31
C SER A 122 18.75 5.78 -8.91
N GLN A 123 19.59 6.68 -8.40
CA GLN A 123 20.90 6.31 -7.85
C GLN A 123 20.80 5.33 -6.69
N VAL A 124 19.68 5.31 -5.97
CA VAL A 124 19.44 4.37 -4.86
C VAL A 124 19.33 2.94 -5.38
N TYR A 125 18.61 2.72 -6.49
CA TYR A 125 18.47 1.39 -7.09
C TYR A 125 19.76 0.86 -7.69
N GLN A 126 20.63 1.76 -8.19
CA GLN A 126 21.89 1.43 -8.84
C GLN A 126 23.06 1.26 -7.84
N ARG A 127 22.79 1.29 -6.54
CA ARG A 127 23.83 1.08 -5.53
C ARG A 127 24.32 -0.36 -5.51
N THR A 128 25.58 -0.53 -5.11
CA THR A 128 26.16 -1.86 -4.91
C THR A 128 25.45 -2.63 -3.81
N SER A 129 25.38 -3.96 -3.97
CA SER A 129 24.93 -4.89 -2.91
C SER A 129 26.07 -5.33 -1.97
N ARG A 130 27.34 -5.01 -2.30
CA ARG A 130 28.49 -5.44 -1.53
C ARG A 130 28.61 -4.63 -0.23
N TYR A 131 29.02 -5.31 0.85
CA TYR A 131 29.45 -4.65 2.08
C TYR A 131 30.93 -4.32 2.02
N ALA A 132 31.32 -3.20 2.61
CA ALA A 132 32.72 -2.96 2.91
C ALA A 132 33.19 -3.99 3.96
N PRO A 133 34.42 -4.52 3.83
CA PRO A 133 35.01 -5.37 4.84
C PRO A 133 35.06 -4.64 6.20
N GLY A 134 34.75 -5.34 7.30
CA GLY A 134 34.97 -4.83 8.66
C GLY A 134 33.81 -4.03 9.27
N GLY A 135 32.68 -3.85 8.60
CA GLY A 135 31.50 -3.20 9.19
C GLY A 135 30.83 -4.08 10.25
N ASP A 136 30.44 -3.47 11.38
CA ASP A 136 29.65 -4.14 12.42
C ASP A 136 28.19 -4.34 11.97
N ASP A 137 27.44 -5.17 12.67
CA ASP A 137 26.05 -5.49 12.31
C ASP A 137 25.13 -4.28 12.47
N ARG A 138 25.41 -3.36 13.38
CA ARG A 138 24.66 -2.12 13.57
C ARG A 138 24.82 -1.18 12.38
N ALA A 139 26.04 -1.02 11.86
CA ALA A 139 26.30 -0.23 10.66
C ALA A 139 25.63 -0.86 9.43
N ARG A 140 25.66 -2.19 9.31
CA ARG A 140 24.95 -2.92 8.25
C ARG A 140 23.44 -2.72 8.30
N GLN A 141 22.87 -2.79 9.50
CA GLN A 141 21.44 -2.55 9.72
C GLN A 141 21.04 -1.11 9.39
N ALA A 142 21.84 -0.12 9.80
CA ALA A 142 21.63 1.28 9.48
C ALA A 142 21.64 1.52 7.96
N LEU A 143 22.61 0.98 7.23
CA LEU A 143 22.68 1.05 5.78
C LEU A 143 21.46 0.40 5.10
N THR A 144 21.00 -0.72 5.63
CA THR A 144 19.81 -1.40 5.10
C THR A 144 18.55 -0.55 5.30
N THR A 145 18.39 0.03 6.49
CA THR A 145 17.23 0.88 6.82
C THR A 145 17.22 2.18 6.00
N ALA A 146 18.39 2.74 5.75
CA ALA A 146 18.56 3.97 4.96
C ALA A 146 18.63 3.73 3.44
N PHE A 147 18.42 2.50 2.96
CA PHE A 147 18.61 2.14 1.54
C PHE A 147 19.99 2.56 1.01
N GLY A 148 20.98 2.53 1.88
CA GLY A 148 22.37 2.92 1.55
C GLY A 148 23.08 1.93 0.62
N ARG A 149 22.50 0.76 0.40
CA ARG A 149 22.93 -0.27 -0.53
C ARG A 149 21.73 -1.00 -1.13
N MET A 150 21.95 -1.67 -2.26
CA MET A 150 20.93 -2.54 -2.84
C MET A 150 20.88 -3.87 -2.07
N PRO A 151 19.72 -4.28 -1.53
CA PRO A 151 19.61 -5.58 -0.87
C PRO A 151 19.68 -6.72 -1.90
N MET A 152 20.36 -7.80 -1.54
CA MET A 152 20.30 -9.04 -2.33
C MET A 152 18.92 -9.71 -2.14
N ARG A 153 18.34 -10.17 -3.23
CA ARG A 153 17.09 -10.93 -3.24
C ARG A 153 17.27 -12.22 -4.03
N LEU A 154 16.62 -13.25 -3.55
CA LEU A 154 16.47 -14.47 -4.34
C LEU A 154 15.46 -14.23 -5.45
N MET A 155 15.72 -14.76 -6.62
CA MET A 155 14.76 -14.78 -7.71
C MET A 155 13.62 -15.73 -7.33
N THR A 156 12.39 -15.37 -7.67
CA THR A 156 11.28 -16.33 -7.62
C THR A 156 11.45 -17.37 -8.72
N ALA A 157 10.77 -18.51 -8.59
CA ALA A 157 10.81 -19.56 -9.61
C ALA A 157 10.38 -19.03 -10.99
N ASP A 158 9.34 -18.18 -11.03
CA ASP A 158 8.84 -17.56 -12.26
C ASP A 158 9.87 -16.62 -12.89
N MET A 159 10.52 -15.76 -12.06
CA MET A 159 11.58 -14.87 -12.54
C MET A 159 12.77 -15.65 -13.11
N LEU A 160 13.15 -16.74 -12.44
CA LEU A 160 14.23 -17.60 -12.92
C LEU A 160 13.86 -18.27 -14.24
N PHE A 161 12.66 -18.83 -14.33
CA PHE A 161 12.16 -19.48 -15.55
C PHE A 161 12.11 -18.50 -16.72
N ASP A 162 11.52 -17.31 -16.54
CA ASP A 162 11.43 -16.29 -17.58
C ASP A 162 12.80 -15.78 -18.02
N SER A 163 13.75 -15.67 -17.07
CA SER A 163 15.13 -15.26 -17.37
C SER A 163 15.84 -16.30 -18.21
N LEU A 164 15.71 -17.60 -17.87
CA LEU A 164 16.28 -18.69 -18.63
C LEU A 164 15.67 -18.78 -20.03
N LYS A 165 14.34 -18.66 -20.13
CA LYS A 165 13.63 -18.68 -21.43
C LYS A 165 14.07 -17.55 -22.38
N ARG A 166 14.49 -16.40 -21.85
CA ARG A 166 14.97 -15.27 -22.66
C ARG A 166 16.44 -15.41 -23.04
N ALA A 167 17.20 -16.19 -22.30
CA ALA A 167 18.62 -16.40 -22.54
C ALA A 167 18.90 -17.50 -23.57
N TYR A 168 17.92 -18.37 -23.82
CA TYR A 168 17.92 -19.43 -24.83
C TYR A 168 16.87 -19.15 -25.91
#